data_6b9ceee55780b98ce8af40ce4b261b1b
#
_entry.id   6b9ceee55780b98ce8af40ce4b261b1b
#
_cell.length_a   1.000
_cell.length_b   1.000
_cell.length_c   1.000
_cell.angle_alpha   90.00
_cell.angle_beta   90.00
_cell.angle_gamma   90.00
#
_symmetry.space_group_name_H-M   'P 1'
#
loop_
_entity.id
_entity.type
_entity.pdbx_description
1 polymer ?
#
loop_
_entity_poly.entity_id
_entity_poly.type
_entity_poly.pdbx_seq_one_letter_code
_entity_poly.pdbx_strand_id
1 'polypeptide(L)'
;MQERVLVGLSLGVDSLATALLLKAEPFSVVGVYFHLHQEAKDLEKVRKICKDNNIEFHYVNLQEEFYKDVIIPFADFYLKGLTPNICSYCNAEFKIEKLLQYAEKFSCNYIATGHYARKNDSLIGIAKDSWKDQSFMLYRLSEKQREKLLLPLGQKMKDEVKDFVRQCGYEEIANKKESFGLCFTNGKHYSEFLLEKYPELKKLENGKVFNKNNQEIGTHKGYPFYTIGQYKGLNCEGKQYINKIIAEENAIFVGEKSECYFSTLRLNSLVFSQNIENIELNTQYLTKIRGKDEGSFATLREISSNHSIIEFSQRVFAPMQGQDVVVYDENNFILFGGRIESFS
;
A
#
# COMPACT_ATOMS: atom_id res chain seq x y z
N MET A 1 -11.52 34.30 -3.81
CA MET A 1 -10.75 33.82 -2.62
C MET A 1 -9.77 32.77 -3.11
N GLN A 2 -8.56 32.76 -2.60
CA GLN A 2 -7.54 31.75 -2.94
C GLN A 2 -7.99 30.38 -2.38
N GLU A 3 -7.92 29.33 -3.20
CA GLU A 3 -8.27 27.98 -2.76
C GLU A 3 -7.27 27.46 -1.73
N ARG A 4 -7.78 26.79 -0.69
CA ARG A 4 -6.95 26.26 0.40
C ARG A 4 -6.72 24.76 0.21
N VAL A 5 -5.51 24.30 0.48
CA VAL A 5 -5.13 22.89 0.39
C VAL A 5 -4.47 22.42 1.68
N LEU A 6 -4.99 21.31 2.24
CA LEU A 6 -4.42 20.65 3.40
C LEU A 6 -3.38 19.62 2.95
N VAL A 7 -2.12 19.78 3.35
CA VAL A 7 -1.02 18.90 3.00
C VAL A 7 -0.61 18.05 4.20
N GLY A 8 -0.64 16.72 4.04
CA GLY A 8 -0.10 15.79 5.03
C GLY A 8 1.43 15.85 5.08
N LEU A 9 2.00 16.31 6.20
CA LEU A 9 3.45 16.47 6.40
C LEU A 9 4.02 15.36 7.27
N SER A 10 5.06 14.67 6.81
CA SER A 10 5.73 13.57 7.53
C SER A 10 7.24 13.80 7.74
N LEU A 11 7.75 14.98 7.44
CA LEU A 11 9.19 15.31 7.34
C LEU A 11 9.97 14.42 6.36
N GLY A 12 9.29 13.73 5.46
CA GLY A 12 9.88 13.11 4.28
C GLY A 12 10.05 14.14 3.16
N VAL A 13 11.05 13.93 2.30
CA VAL A 13 11.32 14.82 1.15
C VAL A 13 10.09 15.03 0.28
N ASP A 14 9.28 13.98 0.09
CA ASP A 14 8.09 14.01 -0.78
C ASP A 14 6.97 14.90 -0.22
N SER A 15 6.68 14.78 1.07
CA SER A 15 5.65 15.62 1.71
C SER A 15 6.05 17.09 1.77
N LEU A 16 7.34 17.38 2.01
CA LEU A 16 7.87 18.74 1.97
C LEU A 16 7.82 19.31 0.55
N ALA A 17 8.29 18.55 -0.45
CA ALA A 17 8.21 18.98 -1.85
C ALA A 17 6.77 19.28 -2.27
N THR A 18 5.81 18.45 -1.87
CA THR A 18 4.38 18.67 -2.13
C THR A 18 3.92 20.02 -1.60
N ALA A 19 4.24 20.33 -0.34
CA ALA A 19 3.84 21.61 0.25
C ALA A 19 4.49 22.83 -0.45
N LEU A 20 5.79 22.74 -0.76
CA LEU A 20 6.51 23.83 -1.42
C LEU A 20 6.08 24.04 -2.88
N LEU A 21 5.80 22.96 -3.62
CA LEU A 21 5.26 23.03 -4.99
C LEU A 21 3.89 23.68 -5.02
N LEU A 22 2.97 23.25 -4.14
CA LEU A 22 1.63 23.85 -4.06
C LEU A 22 1.65 25.29 -3.58
N LYS A 23 2.64 25.67 -2.76
CA LYS A 23 2.82 27.06 -2.37
C LYS A 23 3.28 27.95 -3.52
N ALA A 24 4.00 27.41 -4.50
CA ALA A 24 4.37 28.13 -5.71
C ALA A 24 3.21 28.33 -6.70
N GLU A 25 2.14 27.59 -6.52
CA GLU A 25 0.87 27.69 -7.24
C GLU A 25 -0.10 28.62 -6.48
N PRO A 26 -1.24 29.02 -7.07
CA PRO A 26 -2.19 29.94 -6.44
C PRO A 26 -3.01 29.27 -5.31
N PHE A 27 -2.38 28.47 -4.45
CA PHE A 27 -3.00 27.84 -3.29
C PHE A 27 -2.55 28.49 -1.97
N SER A 28 -3.48 28.56 -1.01
CA SER A 28 -3.15 28.78 0.39
C SER A 28 -2.88 27.43 1.04
N VAL A 29 -1.62 27.12 1.33
CA VAL A 29 -1.20 25.81 1.88
C VAL A 29 -1.36 25.79 3.38
N VAL A 30 -2.02 24.74 3.89
CA VAL A 30 -2.12 24.40 5.31
C VAL A 30 -1.42 23.04 5.51
N GLY A 31 -0.50 22.95 6.45
CA GLY A 31 0.21 21.73 6.80
C GLY A 31 -0.43 21.03 7.99
N VAL A 32 -0.59 19.71 7.92
CA VAL A 32 -0.99 18.89 9.06
C VAL A 32 0.01 17.75 9.29
N TYR A 33 0.42 17.59 10.53
CA TYR A 33 1.21 16.44 10.98
C TYR A 33 0.31 15.48 11.76
N PHE A 34 0.07 14.30 11.21
CA PHE A 34 -0.63 13.23 11.91
C PHE A 34 0.37 12.39 12.69
N HIS A 35 0.24 12.39 14.02
CA HIS A 35 1.01 11.54 14.90
C HIS A 35 0.34 10.18 15.00
N LEU A 36 0.92 9.15 14.33
CA LEU A 36 0.27 7.86 14.13
C LEU A 36 0.79 6.74 15.05
N HIS A 37 2.10 6.64 15.28
CA HIS A 37 2.65 5.44 15.96
C HIS A 37 4.00 5.61 16.67
N GLN A 38 4.76 6.65 16.43
CA GLN A 38 6.10 6.85 17.02
C GLN A 38 6.13 8.12 17.84
N GLU A 39 7.21 8.32 18.60
CA GLU A 39 7.50 9.64 19.15
C GLU A 39 7.60 10.67 18.02
N ALA A 40 6.98 11.80 18.21
CA ALA A 40 6.99 12.89 17.23
C ALA A 40 8.34 13.65 17.23
N LYS A 41 9.45 12.92 17.07
CA LYS A 41 10.83 13.46 17.16
C LYS A 41 11.09 14.59 16.19
N ASP A 42 10.43 14.56 15.04
CA ASP A 42 10.62 15.52 13.96
C ASP A 42 9.62 16.70 14.01
N LEU A 43 8.73 16.75 15.00
CA LEU A 43 7.64 17.73 15.06
C LEU A 43 8.13 19.17 15.08
N GLU A 44 9.17 19.49 15.87
CA GLU A 44 9.72 20.84 15.94
C GLU A 44 10.38 21.27 14.64
N LYS A 45 11.03 20.35 13.93
CA LYS A 45 11.55 20.63 12.58
C LYS A 45 10.43 20.95 11.60
N VAL A 46 9.33 20.20 11.62
CA VAL A 46 8.15 20.48 10.78
C VAL A 46 7.56 21.85 11.09
N ARG A 47 7.38 22.18 12.38
CA ARG A 47 6.90 23.51 12.82
C ARG A 47 7.77 24.64 12.29
N LYS A 48 9.10 24.49 12.45
CA LYS A 48 10.06 25.49 11.95
C LYS A 48 9.93 25.67 10.44
N ILE A 49 9.92 24.59 9.67
CA ILE A 49 9.78 24.62 8.21
C ILE A 49 8.48 25.33 7.79
N CYS A 50 7.38 25.01 8.43
CA CYS A 50 6.09 25.65 8.16
C CYS A 50 6.15 27.15 8.46
N LYS A 51 6.74 27.55 9.59
CA LYS A 51 6.93 28.95 9.97
C LYS A 51 7.81 29.70 8.96
N ASP A 52 8.95 29.12 8.59
CA ASP A 52 9.91 29.74 7.67
C ASP A 52 9.30 29.92 6.25
N ASN A 53 8.30 29.10 5.91
CA ASN A 53 7.58 29.19 4.64
C ASN A 53 6.20 29.86 4.74
N ASN A 54 5.82 30.47 5.86
CA ASN A 54 4.48 31.02 6.08
C ASN A 54 3.35 30.03 5.74
N ILE A 55 3.49 28.77 6.19
CA ILE A 55 2.49 27.73 6.07
C ILE A 55 1.79 27.60 7.44
N GLU A 56 0.47 27.73 7.47
CA GLU A 56 -0.34 27.42 8.64
C GLU A 56 -0.13 25.95 9.03
N PHE A 57 0.10 25.63 10.32
CA PHE A 57 0.49 24.30 10.74
C PHE A 57 -0.37 23.76 11.89
N HIS A 58 -0.83 22.52 11.73
CA HIS A 58 -1.60 21.80 12.72
C HIS A 58 -0.94 20.45 13.08
N TYR A 59 -0.97 20.15 14.37
CA TYR A 59 -0.61 18.83 14.90
C TYR A 59 -1.85 18.11 15.38
N VAL A 60 -1.99 16.84 14.98
CA VAL A 60 -3.12 15.99 15.37
C VAL A 60 -2.59 14.64 15.85
N ASN A 61 -2.95 14.27 17.07
CA ASN A 61 -2.66 12.94 17.59
C ASN A 61 -3.77 11.97 17.17
N LEU A 62 -3.41 10.94 16.41
CA LEU A 62 -4.29 9.89 15.90
C LEU A 62 -3.77 8.49 16.26
N GLN A 63 -2.95 8.36 17.32
CA GLN A 63 -2.31 7.09 17.66
C GLN A 63 -3.32 6.00 18.02
N GLU A 64 -4.36 6.34 18.79
CA GLU A 64 -5.39 5.39 19.20
C GLU A 64 -6.22 4.92 18.00
N GLU A 65 -6.69 5.87 17.17
CA GLU A 65 -7.46 5.53 15.97
C GLU A 65 -6.61 4.71 14.99
N PHE A 66 -5.35 5.09 14.78
CA PHE A 66 -4.44 4.35 13.90
C PHE A 66 -4.20 2.93 14.40
N TYR A 67 -4.03 2.75 15.70
CA TYR A 67 -3.90 1.42 16.31
C TYR A 67 -5.14 0.57 16.05
N LYS A 68 -6.32 1.11 16.31
CA LYS A 68 -7.60 0.43 16.16
C LYS A 68 -7.93 0.14 14.70
N ASP A 69 -7.79 1.15 13.83
CA ASP A 69 -8.34 1.10 12.48
C ASP A 69 -7.33 0.55 11.45
N VAL A 70 -6.03 0.47 11.79
CA VAL A 70 -4.99 -0.01 10.87
C VAL A 70 -4.19 -1.17 11.45
N ILE A 71 -3.69 -1.05 12.70
CA ILE A 71 -2.77 -2.07 13.25
C ILE A 71 -3.53 -3.34 13.63
N ILE A 72 -4.70 -3.22 14.27
CA ILE A 72 -5.53 -4.40 14.60
C ILE A 72 -5.96 -5.14 13.33
N PRO A 73 -6.57 -4.50 12.30
CA PRO A 73 -6.90 -5.18 11.06
C PRO A 73 -5.69 -5.83 10.36
N PHE A 74 -4.52 -5.19 10.39
CA PHE A 74 -3.30 -5.79 9.87
C PHE A 74 -2.96 -7.13 10.54
N ALA A 75 -3.02 -7.19 11.86
CA ALA A 75 -2.75 -8.41 12.60
C ALA A 75 -3.82 -9.48 12.33
N ASP A 76 -5.10 -9.08 12.29
CA ASP A 76 -6.22 -9.98 12.02
C ASP A 76 -6.11 -10.70 10.68
N PHE A 77 -5.56 -10.03 9.65
CA PHE A 77 -5.29 -10.69 8.38
C PHE A 77 -4.30 -11.84 8.54
N TYR A 78 -3.17 -11.61 9.20
CA TYR A 78 -2.17 -12.67 9.42
C TYR A 78 -2.69 -13.79 10.31
N LEU A 79 -3.52 -13.48 11.31
CA LEU A 79 -4.18 -14.47 12.16
C LEU A 79 -5.19 -15.34 11.38
N LYS A 80 -5.67 -14.87 10.24
CA LYS A 80 -6.51 -15.64 9.30
C LYS A 80 -5.69 -16.36 8.21
N GLY A 81 -4.36 -16.36 8.30
CA GLY A 81 -3.48 -16.93 7.28
C GLY A 81 -3.41 -16.14 5.97
N LEU A 82 -3.89 -14.90 5.99
CA LEU A 82 -3.91 -14.01 4.83
C LEU A 82 -2.71 -13.05 4.86
N THR A 83 -2.28 -12.58 3.71
CA THR A 83 -1.20 -11.59 3.59
C THR A 83 -1.79 -10.25 3.10
N PRO A 84 -2.02 -9.26 3.97
CA PRO A 84 -2.68 -8.01 3.58
C PRO A 84 -1.76 -7.05 2.84
N ASN A 85 -2.32 -6.26 1.93
CA ASN A 85 -1.75 -4.98 1.53
C ASN A 85 -2.32 -3.87 2.41
N ILE A 86 -1.80 -3.74 3.62
CA ILE A 86 -2.34 -2.79 4.59
C ILE A 86 -2.15 -1.32 4.15
N CYS A 87 -1.18 -1.03 3.28
CA CYS A 87 -0.93 0.34 2.84
C CYS A 87 -2.06 0.88 1.95
N SER A 88 -2.63 0.09 1.05
CA SER A 88 -3.78 0.51 0.24
C SER A 88 -5.01 0.77 1.12
N TYR A 89 -5.27 -0.14 2.07
CA TYR A 89 -6.33 0.02 3.06
C TYR A 89 -6.12 1.29 3.90
N CYS A 90 -4.93 1.47 4.49
CA CYS A 90 -4.60 2.62 5.31
C CYS A 90 -4.71 3.95 4.55
N ASN A 91 -4.34 4.00 3.27
CA ASN A 91 -4.49 5.22 2.49
C ASN A 91 -5.97 5.58 2.32
N ALA A 92 -6.84 4.64 1.93
CA ALA A 92 -8.25 4.92 1.66
C ALA A 92 -9.07 5.09 2.94
N GLU A 93 -8.97 4.13 3.87
CA GLU A 93 -9.88 4.06 5.01
C GLU A 93 -9.39 4.90 6.21
N PHE A 94 -8.12 5.34 6.19
CA PHE A 94 -7.57 6.10 7.31
C PHE A 94 -6.94 7.43 6.88
N LYS A 95 -5.79 7.42 6.18
CA LYS A 95 -5.01 8.65 5.97
C LYS A 95 -5.74 9.70 5.13
N ILE A 96 -6.28 9.29 3.98
CA ILE A 96 -7.00 10.21 3.08
C ILE A 96 -8.32 10.63 3.71
N GLU A 97 -9.02 9.70 4.38
CA GLU A 97 -10.25 10.00 5.11
C GLU A 97 -10.02 11.02 6.24
N LYS A 98 -8.96 10.83 7.04
CA LYS A 98 -8.57 11.81 8.07
C LYS A 98 -8.16 13.15 7.46
N LEU A 99 -7.42 13.15 6.33
CA LEU A 99 -7.11 14.40 5.64
C LEU A 99 -8.37 15.14 5.21
N LEU A 100 -9.39 14.45 4.67
CA LEU A 100 -10.67 15.08 4.30
C LEU A 100 -11.41 15.65 5.51
N GLN A 101 -11.51 14.88 6.60
CA GLN A 101 -12.15 15.34 7.85
C GLN A 101 -11.49 16.61 8.41
N TYR A 102 -10.16 16.65 8.39
CA TYR A 102 -9.42 17.84 8.84
C TYR A 102 -9.40 18.96 7.82
N ALA A 103 -9.52 18.67 6.51
CA ALA A 103 -9.69 19.70 5.49
C ALA A 103 -10.99 20.48 5.70
N GLU A 104 -12.09 19.80 5.99
CA GLU A 104 -13.35 20.45 6.38
C GLU A 104 -13.17 21.32 7.62
N LYS A 105 -12.54 20.79 8.68
CA LYS A 105 -12.28 21.52 9.94
C LYS A 105 -11.43 22.78 9.75
N PHE A 106 -10.47 22.74 8.83
CA PHE A 106 -9.57 23.86 8.56
C PHE A 106 -10.00 24.70 7.33
N SER A 107 -11.22 24.49 6.83
CA SER A 107 -11.80 25.18 5.67
C SER A 107 -10.90 25.10 4.43
N CYS A 108 -10.36 23.90 4.15
CA CYS A 108 -9.60 23.60 2.95
C CYS A 108 -10.48 22.97 1.87
N ASN A 109 -10.28 23.40 0.62
CA ASN A 109 -11.02 22.91 -0.54
C ASN A 109 -10.51 21.55 -1.03
N TYR A 110 -9.19 21.34 -0.89
CA TYR A 110 -8.46 20.16 -1.36
C TYR A 110 -7.57 19.59 -0.27
N ILE A 111 -7.14 18.36 -0.50
CA ILE A 111 -6.08 17.68 0.26
C ILE A 111 -4.93 17.34 -0.67
N ALA A 112 -3.72 17.20 -0.15
CA ALA A 112 -2.57 16.76 -0.93
C ALA A 112 -1.64 15.84 -0.15
N THR A 113 -1.00 14.94 -0.89
CA THR A 113 0.00 14.01 -0.36
C THR A 113 1.19 13.88 -1.31
N GLY A 114 2.33 13.44 -0.77
CA GLY A 114 3.54 13.17 -1.53
C GLY A 114 3.56 11.81 -2.27
N HIS A 115 2.42 11.26 -2.63
CA HIS A 115 2.40 10.02 -3.41
C HIS A 115 2.78 10.26 -4.87
N TYR A 116 3.61 9.38 -5.41
CA TYR A 116 3.94 9.31 -6.82
C TYR A 116 2.84 8.54 -7.55
N ALA A 117 1.83 9.25 -8.03
CA ALA A 117 0.80 8.74 -8.91
C ALA A 117 0.27 9.88 -9.78
N ARG A 118 0.00 9.62 -11.05
CA ARG A 118 -0.63 10.61 -11.92
C ARG A 118 -2.10 10.76 -11.56
N LYS A 119 -2.61 11.95 -11.77
CA LYS A 119 -4.03 12.23 -11.65
C LYS A 119 -4.52 12.95 -12.91
N ASN A 120 -5.64 12.49 -13.45
CA ASN A 120 -6.39 13.17 -14.49
C ASN A 120 -7.85 13.16 -14.07
N ASP A 121 -8.44 14.32 -13.81
CA ASP A 121 -9.76 14.46 -13.16
C ASP A 121 -9.84 13.62 -11.88
N SER A 122 -10.72 12.62 -11.83
CA SER A 122 -10.85 11.69 -10.71
C SER A 122 -10.10 10.37 -10.90
N LEU A 123 -9.35 10.20 -12.02
CA LEU A 123 -8.63 8.97 -12.29
C LEU A 123 -7.20 9.04 -11.73
N ILE A 124 -6.75 7.92 -11.15
CA ILE A 124 -5.38 7.72 -10.66
C ILE A 124 -4.64 6.82 -11.63
N GLY A 125 -3.42 7.19 -12.01
CA GLY A 125 -2.60 6.41 -12.94
C GLY A 125 -1.16 6.24 -12.48
N ILE A 126 -0.43 5.37 -13.19
CA ILE A 126 0.99 5.08 -12.94
C ILE A 126 1.80 6.38 -13.06
N ALA A 127 2.69 6.63 -12.10
CA ALA A 127 3.55 7.82 -12.07
C ALA A 127 4.52 7.88 -13.26
N LYS A 128 5.04 9.10 -13.56
CA LYS A 128 6.15 9.29 -14.51
C LYS A 128 7.39 8.51 -14.08
N ASP A 129 7.73 8.54 -12.79
CA ASP A 129 8.77 7.70 -12.19
C ASP A 129 8.19 6.33 -11.83
N SER A 130 8.31 5.37 -12.76
CA SER A 130 7.77 4.02 -12.59
C SER A 130 8.37 3.26 -11.40
N TRP A 131 9.63 3.55 -11.01
CA TRP A 131 10.27 2.96 -9.83
C TRP A 131 9.69 3.46 -8.50
N LYS A 132 9.12 4.66 -8.53
CA LYS A 132 8.49 5.31 -7.38
C LYS A 132 6.97 5.24 -7.43
N ASP A 133 6.41 4.64 -8.47
CA ASP A 133 4.96 4.54 -8.64
C ASP A 133 4.27 3.99 -7.39
N GLN A 134 3.26 4.70 -6.94
CA GLN A 134 2.42 4.37 -5.79
C GLN A 134 0.93 4.31 -6.15
N SER A 135 0.58 4.34 -7.43
CA SER A 135 -0.82 4.24 -7.89
C SER A 135 -1.50 3.00 -7.34
N PHE A 136 -0.79 1.87 -7.30
CA PHE A 136 -1.24 0.62 -6.69
C PHE A 136 -1.77 0.80 -5.25
N MET A 137 -1.15 1.68 -4.46
CA MET A 137 -1.54 1.92 -3.07
C MET A 137 -2.75 2.86 -2.94
N LEU A 138 -3.25 3.41 -4.04
CA LEU A 138 -4.34 4.39 -4.08
C LEU A 138 -5.61 3.86 -4.78
N TYR A 139 -5.62 2.61 -5.25
CA TYR A 139 -6.75 2.07 -6.01
C TYR A 139 -8.06 2.02 -5.24
N ARG A 140 -7.98 1.91 -3.90
CA ARG A 140 -9.16 1.82 -3.02
C ARG A 140 -9.86 3.14 -2.77
N LEU A 141 -9.28 4.26 -3.23
CA LEU A 141 -9.88 5.58 -3.01
C LEU A 141 -11.25 5.69 -3.66
N SER A 142 -12.24 6.16 -2.89
CA SER A 142 -13.55 6.52 -3.41
C SER A 142 -13.45 7.70 -4.39
N GLU A 143 -14.46 7.89 -5.23
CA GLU A 143 -14.53 9.02 -6.15
C GLU A 143 -14.40 10.37 -5.42
N LYS A 144 -15.15 10.57 -4.33
CA LYS A 144 -15.06 11.76 -3.48
C LYS A 144 -13.63 12.02 -2.99
N GLN A 145 -12.91 10.96 -2.58
CA GLN A 145 -11.52 11.08 -2.15
C GLN A 145 -10.60 11.46 -3.31
N ARG A 146 -10.79 10.84 -4.47
CA ARG A 146 -9.99 11.13 -5.67
C ARG A 146 -10.21 12.54 -6.18
N GLU A 147 -11.44 13.04 -6.20
CA GLU A 147 -11.76 14.42 -6.62
C GLU A 147 -11.02 15.48 -5.81
N LYS A 148 -10.97 15.30 -4.49
CA LYS A 148 -10.35 16.26 -3.56
C LYS A 148 -8.84 16.14 -3.43
N LEU A 149 -8.24 15.02 -3.86
CA LEU A 149 -6.83 14.73 -3.69
C LEU A 149 -5.98 15.33 -4.80
N LEU A 150 -4.96 16.09 -4.43
CA LEU A 150 -3.91 16.58 -5.33
C LEU A 150 -2.63 15.74 -5.17
N LEU A 151 -2.01 15.41 -6.30
CA LEU A 151 -0.80 14.57 -6.38
C LEU A 151 0.30 15.28 -7.20
N PRO A 152 0.94 16.33 -6.67
CA PRO A 152 1.89 17.15 -7.43
C PRO A 152 3.13 16.40 -7.91
N LEU A 153 3.45 15.26 -7.28
CA LEU A 153 4.65 14.49 -7.61
C LEU A 153 4.45 13.47 -8.73
N GLY A 154 3.22 13.24 -9.18
CA GLY A 154 2.90 12.20 -10.17
C GLY A 154 3.60 12.38 -11.52
N GLN A 155 3.93 13.60 -11.91
CA GLN A 155 4.64 13.93 -13.16
C GLN A 155 6.13 14.25 -12.96
N LYS A 156 6.70 13.91 -11.80
CA LYS A 156 8.09 14.21 -11.45
C LYS A 156 8.92 12.95 -11.24
N MET A 157 10.20 13.02 -11.61
CA MET A 157 11.18 12.01 -11.22
C MET A 157 11.64 12.28 -9.79
N LYS A 158 12.00 11.24 -9.05
CA LYS A 158 12.45 11.36 -7.65
C LYS A 158 13.65 12.30 -7.49
N ASP A 159 14.59 12.25 -8.41
CA ASP A 159 15.77 13.12 -8.35
C ASP A 159 15.40 14.57 -8.60
N GLU A 160 14.47 14.88 -9.53
CA GLU A 160 13.92 16.24 -9.72
C GLU A 160 13.31 16.77 -8.41
N VAL A 161 12.61 15.91 -7.67
CA VAL A 161 12.00 16.26 -6.37
C VAL A 161 13.06 16.56 -5.32
N LYS A 162 14.11 15.73 -5.22
CA LYS A 162 15.22 15.94 -4.29
C LYS A 162 15.98 17.24 -4.60
N ASP A 163 16.26 17.49 -5.88
CA ASP A 163 16.96 18.70 -6.33
C ASP A 163 16.15 19.95 -6.03
N PHE A 164 14.85 19.92 -6.27
CA PHE A 164 13.95 21.02 -5.90
C PHE A 164 13.99 21.32 -4.39
N VAL A 165 13.94 20.28 -3.55
CA VAL A 165 14.00 20.45 -2.09
C VAL A 165 15.36 21.02 -1.64
N ARG A 166 16.48 20.62 -2.29
CA ARG A 166 17.82 21.22 -2.05
C ARG A 166 17.85 22.68 -2.42
N GLN A 167 17.33 23.04 -3.60
CA GLN A 167 17.25 24.45 -4.06
C GLN A 167 16.42 25.33 -3.12
N CYS A 168 15.42 24.75 -2.44
CA CYS A 168 14.66 25.43 -1.39
C CYS A 168 15.42 25.56 -0.06
N GLY A 169 16.66 25.07 0.05
CA GLY A 169 17.49 25.18 1.26
C GLY A 169 17.35 24.03 2.26
N TYR A 170 16.70 22.92 1.88
CA TYR A 170 16.46 21.77 2.77
C TYR A 170 17.30 20.54 2.41
N GLU A 171 18.62 20.74 2.27
CA GLU A 171 19.56 19.68 1.85
C GLU A 171 19.55 18.45 2.77
N GLU A 172 19.48 18.65 4.08
CA GLU A 172 19.40 17.55 5.06
C GLU A 172 18.21 16.62 4.78
N ILE A 173 17.05 17.20 4.44
CA ILE A 173 15.83 16.45 4.14
C ILE A 173 15.92 15.75 2.79
N ALA A 174 16.47 16.42 1.79
CA ALA A 174 16.67 15.85 0.46
C ALA A 174 17.61 14.63 0.47
N ASN A 175 18.60 14.63 1.38
CA ASN A 175 19.57 13.55 1.53
C ASN A 175 19.16 12.47 2.55
N LYS A 176 18.03 12.64 3.25
CA LYS A 176 17.52 11.66 4.21
C LYS A 176 17.25 10.33 3.50
N LYS A 177 17.71 9.22 4.11
CA LYS A 177 17.40 7.88 3.60
C LYS A 177 15.90 7.62 3.61
N GLU A 178 15.42 7.02 2.55
CA GLU A 178 14.03 6.64 2.45
C GLU A 178 13.71 5.49 3.40
N SER A 179 12.53 5.53 4.00
CA SER A 179 12.02 4.43 4.81
C SER A 179 11.38 3.37 3.89
N PHE A 180 11.77 2.11 4.08
CA PHE A 180 11.18 0.98 3.38
C PHE A 180 10.36 0.12 4.35
N GLY A 181 9.28 -0.49 3.84
CA GLY A 181 8.42 -1.36 4.63
C GLY A 181 7.26 -0.63 5.31
N LEU A 182 6.67 -1.28 6.30
CA LEU A 182 5.52 -0.76 7.02
C LEU A 182 5.95 0.34 7.98
N CYS A 183 5.29 1.49 7.93
CA CYS A 183 5.69 2.67 8.70
C CYS A 183 5.70 2.43 10.22
N PHE A 184 4.83 1.56 10.73
CA PHE A 184 4.64 1.28 12.16
C PHE A 184 5.53 0.17 12.73
N THR A 185 6.29 -0.55 11.88
CA THR A 185 7.16 -1.64 12.35
C THR A 185 8.56 -1.17 12.78
N ASN A 186 8.88 0.11 12.61
CA ASN A 186 10.19 0.69 12.95
C ASN A 186 11.38 -0.03 12.29
N GLY A 187 11.19 -0.51 11.05
CA GLY A 187 12.19 -1.28 10.31
C GLY A 187 12.32 -2.75 10.72
N LYS A 188 11.55 -3.20 11.70
CA LYS A 188 11.47 -4.62 12.05
C LYS A 188 10.71 -5.40 10.99
N HIS A 189 11.00 -6.69 10.89
CA HIS A 189 10.18 -7.60 10.10
C HIS A 189 8.77 -7.70 10.71
N TYR A 190 7.73 -7.85 9.88
CA TYR A 190 6.34 -7.88 10.36
C TYR A 190 6.09 -8.99 11.40
N SER A 191 6.78 -10.13 11.30
CA SER A 191 6.66 -11.24 12.25
C SER A 191 7.16 -10.87 13.65
N GLU A 192 8.24 -10.09 13.75
CA GLU A 192 8.74 -9.58 15.04
C GLU A 192 7.72 -8.63 15.65
N PHE A 193 7.17 -7.74 14.85
CA PHE A 193 6.13 -6.83 15.28
C PHE A 193 4.87 -7.58 15.77
N LEU A 194 4.44 -8.63 15.05
CA LEU A 194 3.30 -9.46 15.48
C LEU A 194 3.59 -10.14 16.82
N LEU A 195 4.77 -10.72 17.01
CA LEU A 195 5.15 -11.38 18.27
C LEU A 195 5.26 -10.40 19.45
N GLU A 196 5.66 -9.15 19.22
CA GLU A 196 5.68 -8.12 20.26
C GLU A 196 4.27 -7.72 20.70
N LYS A 197 3.34 -7.61 19.75
CA LYS A 197 1.96 -7.20 20.01
C LYS A 197 1.06 -8.34 20.50
N TYR A 198 1.34 -9.55 20.04
CA TYR A 198 0.57 -10.77 20.29
C TYR A 198 1.50 -11.91 20.75
N PRO A 199 2.06 -11.84 21.99
CA PRO A 199 3.02 -12.85 22.50
C PRO A 199 2.43 -14.28 22.55
N GLU A 200 1.10 -14.41 22.60
CA GLU A 200 0.37 -15.68 22.56
C GLU A 200 0.58 -16.46 21.26
N LEU A 201 1.03 -15.79 20.18
CA LEU A 201 1.35 -16.49 18.91
C LEU A 201 2.51 -17.46 19.04
N LYS A 202 3.31 -17.39 20.12
CA LYS A 202 4.31 -18.42 20.43
C LYS A 202 3.72 -19.80 20.66
N LYS A 203 2.42 -19.89 21.02
CA LYS A 203 1.71 -21.16 21.14
C LYS A 203 1.55 -21.91 19.81
N LEU A 204 1.76 -21.24 18.69
CA LEU A 204 1.74 -21.83 17.35
C LEU A 204 3.10 -22.40 16.91
N GLU A 205 4.11 -22.39 17.77
CA GLU A 205 5.40 -23.03 17.51
C GLU A 205 5.21 -24.53 17.25
N ASN A 206 6.09 -25.09 16.38
CA ASN A 206 6.05 -26.47 15.92
C ASN A 206 4.80 -26.80 15.07
N GLY A 207 4.24 -25.80 14.38
CA GLY A 207 3.29 -26.06 13.30
C GLY A 207 3.93 -26.99 12.24
N LYS A 208 3.12 -27.75 11.54
CA LYS A 208 3.58 -28.84 10.65
C LYS A 208 3.85 -28.35 9.24
N VAL A 209 4.93 -28.85 8.64
CA VAL A 209 5.26 -28.64 7.22
C VAL A 209 4.99 -29.95 6.46
N PHE A 210 4.17 -29.86 5.41
CA PHE A 210 3.79 -31.00 4.57
C PHE A 210 4.31 -30.83 3.14
N ASN A 211 4.66 -31.95 2.52
CA ASN A 211 4.90 -32.01 1.08
C ASN A 211 3.59 -32.23 0.30
N LYS A 212 3.67 -32.27 -1.04
CA LYS A 212 2.53 -32.51 -1.93
C LYS A 212 1.80 -33.86 -1.75
N ASN A 213 2.44 -34.83 -1.11
CA ASN A 213 1.88 -36.12 -0.81
C ASN A 213 1.24 -36.17 0.59
N ASN A 214 1.02 -35.04 1.25
CA ASN A 214 0.53 -34.91 2.63
C ASN A 214 1.43 -35.59 3.68
N GLN A 215 2.71 -35.79 3.38
CA GLN A 215 3.66 -36.32 4.34
C GLN A 215 4.26 -35.14 5.14
N GLU A 216 4.29 -35.27 6.46
CA GLU A 216 4.97 -34.32 7.35
C GLU A 216 6.48 -34.45 7.14
N ILE A 217 7.12 -33.34 6.78
CA ILE A 217 8.54 -33.26 6.45
C ILE A 217 9.31 -32.25 7.31
N GLY A 218 8.66 -31.61 8.25
CA GLY A 218 9.28 -30.62 9.12
C GLY A 218 8.30 -29.81 9.93
N THR A 219 8.81 -28.74 10.54
CA THR A 219 8.05 -27.85 11.41
C THR A 219 8.30 -26.37 11.07
N HIS A 220 7.44 -25.50 11.60
CA HIS A 220 7.55 -24.05 11.47
C HIS A 220 7.16 -23.32 12.76
N LYS A 221 7.47 -22.01 12.86
CA LYS A 221 7.26 -21.19 14.07
C LYS A 221 5.83 -20.67 14.27
N GLY A 222 4.90 -21.07 13.40
CA GLY A 222 3.51 -20.59 13.37
C GLY A 222 3.17 -19.98 12.00
N TYR A 223 2.02 -20.38 11.43
CA TYR A 223 1.60 -19.95 10.09
C TYR A 223 1.57 -18.43 9.87
N PRO A 224 1.24 -17.56 10.87
CA PRO A 224 1.16 -16.11 10.64
C PRO A 224 2.49 -15.46 10.24
N PHE A 225 3.60 -16.16 10.45
CA PHE A 225 4.95 -15.65 10.15
C PHE A 225 5.46 -16.01 8.76
N TYR A 226 4.59 -16.59 7.93
CA TYR A 226 4.92 -17.08 6.60
C TYR A 226 3.97 -16.57 5.53
N THR A 227 4.46 -16.57 4.29
CA THR A 227 3.69 -16.17 3.11
C THR A 227 3.95 -17.14 1.95
N ILE A 228 3.02 -17.21 1.02
CA ILE A 228 3.17 -18.01 -0.21
C ILE A 228 4.42 -17.54 -0.98
N GLY A 229 5.19 -18.49 -1.50
CA GLY A 229 6.45 -18.24 -2.22
C GLY A 229 7.69 -18.06 -1.34
N GLN A 230 7.51 -17.99 0.00
CA GLN A 230 8.64 -17.94 0.94
C GLN A 230 9.33 -19.32 1.01
N TYR A 231 10.66 -19.34 1.15
CA TYR A 231 11.44 -20.58 1.31
C TYR A 231 12.34 -20.55 2.55
N LYS A 232 12.47 -19.41 3.21
CA LYS A 232 13.32 -19.25 4.42
C LYS A 232 12.49 -19.43 5.68
N GLY A 233 13.15 -19.93 6.73
CA GLY A 233 12.59 -20.01 8.07
C GLY A 233 11.77 -21.28 8.36
N LEU A 234 11.70 -22.21 7.42
CA LEU A 234 11.15 -23.55 7.62
C LEU A 234 12.23 -24.51 8.18
N ASN A 235 11.83 -25.39 9.08
CA ASN A 235 12.69 -26.47 9.59
C ASN A 235 12.37 -27.76 8.83
N CYS A 236 12.79 -27.83 7.56
CA CYS A 236 12.64 -28.99 6.69
C CYS A 236 13.86 -29.14 5.77
N GLU A 237 14.08 -30.31 5.19
CA GLU A 237 15.19 -30.58 4.29
C GLU A 237 15.01 -29.89 2.93
N GLY A 238 16.11 -29.40 2.38
CA GLY A 238 16.18 -28.82 1.05
C GLY A 238 15.56 -27.43 0.94
N LYS A 239 15.57 -26.88 -0.29
CA LYS A 239 14.99 -25.59 -0.59
C LYS A 239 13.54 -25.78 -1.06
N GLN A 240 12.62 -25.66 -0.12
CA GLN A 240 11.18 -25.83 -0.34
C GLN A 240 10.48 -24.47 -0.33
N TYR A 241 9.50 -24.25 -1.21
CA TYR A 241 8.72 -23.03 -1.31
C TYR A 241 7.30 -23.25 -0.80
N ILE A 242 6.81 -22.33 0.00
CA ILE A 242 5.43 -22.39 0.52
C ILE A 242 4.47 -22.14 -0.64
N ASN A 243 3.57 -23.09 -0.88
CA ASN A 243 2.52 -22.99 -1.91
C ASN A 243 1.10 -22.98 -1.33
N LYS A 244 0.90 -23.35 -0.05
CA LYS A 244 -0.38 -23.30 0.65
C LYS A 244 -0.19 -23.13 2.16
N ILE A 245 -1.08 -22.38 2.79
CA ILE A 245 -1.16 -22.20 4.26
C ILE A 245 -2.59 -22.56 4.68
N ILE A 246 -2.74 -23.39 5.72
CA ILE A 246 -4.01 -23.72 6.37
C ILE A 246 -3.93 -23.25 7.81
N ALA A 247 -4.55 -22.11 8.08
CA ALA A 247 -4.45 -21.43 9.38
C ALA A 247 -5.08 -22.26 10.52
N GLU A 248 -6.24 -22.87 10.26
CA GLU A 248 -7.02 -23.65 11.22
C GLU A 248 -6.26 -24.88 11.72
N GLU A 249 -5.37 -25.42 10.88
CA GLU A 249 -4.56 -26.60 11.19
C GLU A 249 -3.14 -26.25 11.65
N ASN A 250 -2.79 -24.96 11.66
CA ASN A 250 -1.40 -24.49 11.84
C ASN A 250 -0.44 -25.26 10.93
N ALA A 251 -0.81 -25.41 9.64
CA ALA A 251 -0.11 -26.23 8.66
C ALA A 251 0.34 -25.41 7.44
N ILE A 252 1.52 -25.76 6.94
CA ILE A 252 2.12 -25.16 5.74
C ILE A 252 2.45 -26.29 4.77
N PHE A 253 2.09 -26.10 3.50
CA PHE A 253 2.47 -27.00 2.41
C PHE A 253 3.57 -26.38 1.58
N VAL A 254 4.51 -27.22 1.18
CA VAL A 254 5.68 -26.78 0.41
C VAL A 254 5.91 -27.66 -0.80
N GLY A 255 6.61 -27.10 -1.77
CA GLY A 255 6.98 -27.79 -2.99
C GLY A 255 8.10 -27.06 -3.75
N GLU A 256 8.26 -27.39 -5.01
CA GLU A 256 9.20 -26.73 -5.89
C GLU A 256 8.76 -25.29 -6.21
N LYS A 257 9.69 -24.42 -6.61
CA LYS A 257 9.38 -23.04 -7.02
C LYS A 257 8.34 -22.98 -8.15
N SER A 258 8.40 -23.95 -9.07
CA SER A 258 7.47 -24.09 -10.20
C SER A 258 6.00 -24.27 -9.77
N GLU A 259 5.77 -24.86 -8.60
CA GLU A 259 4.43 -25.09 -8.02
C GLU A 259 3.85 -23.80 -7.36
N CYS A 260 4.62 -22.71 -7.32
CA CYS A 260 4.15 -21.41 -6.84
C CYS A 260 3.75 -20.45 -7.98
N TYR A 261 3.66 -20.91 -9.22
CA TYR A 261 3.23 -20.11 -10.37
C TYR A 261 1.80 -20.44 -10.76
N PHE A 262 0.96 -19.41 -10.84
CA PHE A 262 -0.48 -19.52 -11.08
C PHE A 262 -0.91 -18.65 -12.25
N SER A 263 -1.92 -19.08 -13.00
CA SER A 263 -2.43 -18.37 -14.18
C SER A 263 -3.72 -17.61 -13.90
N THR A 264 -4.56 -18.09 -12.98
CA THR A 264 -5.89 -17.54 -12.76
C THR A 264 -6.02 -17.01 -11.34
N LEU A 265 -6.53 -15.79 -11.22
CA LEU A 265 -6.88 -15.19 -9.94
C LEU A 265 -8.38 -14.89 -9.90
N ARG A 266 -9.02 -15.28 -8.80
CA ARG A 266 -10.34 -14.82 -8.40
C ARG A 266 -10.19 -13.70 -7.39
N LEU A 267 -10.88 -12.58 -7.63
CA LEU A 267 -10.85 -11.40 -6.80
C LEU A 267 -12.21 -11.18 -6.16
N ASN A 268 -12.20 -10.63 -4.94
CA ASN A 268 -13.36 -10.08 -4.25
C ASN A 268 -13.10 -8.63 -3.79
N SER A 269 -14.05 -8.03 -3.07
CA SER A 269 -13.90 -6.68 -2.51
C SER A 269 -13.45 -5.66 -3.57
N LEU A 270 -14.09 -5.67 -4.72
CA LEU A 270 -13.73 -4.83 -5.86
C LEU A 270 -14.00 -3.36 -5.57
N VAL A 271 -13.10 -2.51 -6.03
CA VAL A 271 -13.24 -1.04 -6.05
C VAL A 271 -13.01 -0.56 -7.46
N PHE A 272 -14.00 0.10 -8.02
CA PHE A 272 -13.98 0.62 -9.38
C PHE A 272 -13.57 2.09 -9.40
N SER A 273 -12.64 2.41 -10.29
CA SER A 273 -12.27 3.81 -10.59
C SER A 273 -13.03 4.36 -11.78
N GLN A 274 -13.55 3.49 -12.64
CA GLN A 274 -14.37 3.81 -13.81
C GLN A 274 -15.65 2.97 -13.78
N ASN A 275 -16.63 3.35 -14.63
CA ASN A 275 -17.87 2.58 -14.72
C ASN A 275 -17.58 1.15 -15.22
N ILE A 276 -18.13 0.16 -14.52
CA ILE A 276 -17.99 -1.26 -14.86
C ILE A 276 -18.49 -1.56 -16.29
N GLU A 277 -19.48 -0.86 -16.78
CA GLU A 277 -20.03 -1.02 -18.13
C GLU A 277 -19.03 -0.68 -19.25
N ASN A 278 -18.01 0.12 -18.91
CA ASN A 278 -16.95 0.51 -19.86
C ASN A 278 -15.76 -0.47 -19.85
N ILE A 279 -15.81 -1.53 -19.02
CA ILE A 279 -14.73 -2.51 -18.89
C ILE A 279 -15.03 -3.73 -19.77
N GLU A 280 -14.20 -3.95 -20.78
CA GLU A 280 -14.41 -5.00 -21.77
C GLU A 280 -13.92 -6.35 -21.29
N LEU A 281 -14.78 -7.37 -21.41
CA LEU A 281 -14.39 -8.76 -21.17
C LEU A 281 -13.56 -9.31 -22.34
N ASN A 282 -12.76 -10.32 -22.06
CA ASN A 282 -11.83 -10.97 -22.97
C ASN A 282 -10.76 -10.04 -23.56
N THR A 283 -10.58 -8.88 -22.96
CA THR A 283 -9.55 -7.89 -23.26
C THR A 283 -8.36 -8.06 -22.31
N GLN A 284 -7.16 -7.83 -22.81
CA GLN A 284 -5.93 -7.86 -22.03
C GLN A 284 -5.66 -6.49 -21.40
N TYR A 285 -5.44 -6.49 -20.10
CA TYR A 285 -5.12 -5.30 -19.33
C TYR A 285 -3.80 -5.47 -18.59
N LEU A 286 -3.05 -4.39 -18.43
CA LEU A 286 -1.91 -4.37 -17.51
C LEU A 286 -2.41 -4.60 -16.10
N THR A 287 -1.88 -5.63 -15.44
CA THR A 287 -2.34 -6.06 -14.11
C THR A 287 -1.16 -6.23 -13.18
N LYS A 288 -1.20 -5.54 -12.03
CA LYS A 288 -0.19 -5.66 -10.96
C LYS A 288 -0.76 -6.45 -9.79
N ILE A 289 0.02 -7.39 -9.26
CA ILE A 289 -0.33 -8.20 -8.08
C ILE A 289 0.46 -7.78 -6.83
N ARG A 290 1.34 -6.79 -6.96
CA ARG A 290 2.13 -6.17 -5.89
C ARG A 290 2.48 -4.73 -6.26
N GLY A 291 2.66 -3.88 -5.25
CA GLY A 291 2.93 -2.46 -5.46
C GLY A 291 4.23 -2.11 -6.18
N LYS A 292 5.23 -3.00 -6.14
CA LYS A 292 6.51 -2.85 -6.86
C LYS A 292 6.65 -3.76 -8.06
N ASP A 293 5.55 -4.38 -8.47
CA ASP A 293 5.50 -5.19 -9.68
C ASP A 293 5.47 -4.27 -10.91
N GLU A 294 6.22 -4.62 -11.95
CA GLU A 294 6.10 -3.94 -13.25
C GLU A 294 4.74 -4.20 -13.87
N GLY A 295 4.09 -5.28 -13.47
CA GLY A 295 2.81 -5.76 -13.98
C GLY A 295 2.99 -6.78 -15.10
N SER A 296 1.92 -7.52 -15.33
CA SER A 296 1.80 -8.51 -16.40
C SER A 296 0.47 -8.33 -17.11
N PHE A 297 0.41 -8.65 -18.40
CA PHE A 297 -0.85 -8.64 -19.11
C PHE A 297 -1.71 -9.85 -18.73
N ALA A 298 -2.96 -9.56 -18.39
CA ALA A 298 -3.94 -10.56 -18.03
C ALA A 298 -5.27 -10.28 -18.73
N THR A 299 -5.95 -11.35 -19.11
CA THR A 299 -7.26 -11.28 -19.74
C THR A 299 -8.34 -11.26 -18.67
N LEU A 300 -9.22 -10.28 -18.72
CA LEU A 300 -10.38 -10.21 -17.86
C LEU A 300 -11.45 -11.19 -18.37
N ARG A 301 -11.71 -12.25 -17.59
CA ARG A 301 -12.68 -13.30 -17.98
C ARG A 301 -14.07 -13.04 -17.46
N GLU A 302 -14.16 -12.57 -16.22
CA GLU A 302 -15.43 -12.26 -15.57
C GLU A 302 -15.30 -10.99 -14.74
N ILE A 303 -16.35 -10.20 -14.66
CA ILE A 303 -16.46 -9.05 -13.77
C ILE A 303 -17.92 -8.82 -13.37
N SER A 304 -18.11 -8.53 -12.09
CA SER A 304 -19.37 -8.10 -11.51
C SER A 304 -19.09 -7.06 -10.44
N SER A 305 -20.11 -6.56 -9.77
CA SER A 305 -19.91 -5.66 -8.62
C SER A 305 -19.10 -6.27 -7.45
N ASN A 306 -19.12 -7.60 -7.33
CA ASN A 306 -18.59 -8.29 -6.15
C ASN A 306 -17.37 -9.18 -6.42
N HIS A 307 -17.17 -9.64 -7.64
CA HIS A 307 -16.05 -10.53 -7.98
C HIS A 307 -15.56 -10.33 -9.42
N SER A 308 -14.32 -10.76 -9.65
CA SER A 308 -13.69 -10.79 -10.97
C SER A 308 -12.82 -12.02 -11.10
N ILE A 309 -12.69 -12.53 -12.34
CA ILE A 309 -11.72 -13.58 -12.70
C ILE A 309 -10.77 -13.01 -13.75
N ILE A 310 -9.48 -13.11 -13.45
CA ILE A 310 -8.38 -12.61 -14.28
C ILE A 310 -7.47 -13.78 -14.63
N GLU A 311 -7.14 -13.93 -15.91
CA GLU A 311 -6.26 -14.97 -16.42
C GLU A 311 -5.00 -14.37 -17.06
N PHE A 312 -3.85 -14.65 -16.46
CA PHE A 312 -2.55 -14.18 -16.95
C PHE A 312 -2.06 -14.99 -18.15
N SER A 313 -1.55 -14.32 -19.16
CA SER A 313 -0.92 -14.96 -20.33
C SER A 313 0.37 -15.70 -19.96
N GLN A 314 1.07 -15.23 -18.94
CA GLN A 314 2.20 -15.91 -18.31
C GLN A 314 1.92 -16.07 -16.82
N ARG A 315 2.14 -17.27 -16.30
CA ARG A 315 1.90 -17.55 -14.88
C ARG A 315 2.67 -16.60 -13.98
N VAL A 316 2.01 -16.06 -12.98
CA VAL A 316 2.58 -15.14 -11.99
C VAL A 316 3.06 -15.89 -10.75
N PHE A 317 4.19 -15.44 -10.20
CA PHE A 317 4.80 -16.08 -9.03
C PHE A 317 4.13 -15.67 -7.73
N ALA A 318 3.70 -16.66 -6.97
CA ALA A 318 3.27 -16.55 -5.59
C ALA A 318 2.21 -15.45 -5.34
N PRO A 319 1.04 -15.47 -6.01
CA PRO A 319 -0.08 -14.66 -5.58
C PRO A 319 -0.48 -15.09 -4.16
N MET A 320 -0.91 -14.13 -3.33
CA MET A 320 -1.20 -14.38 -1.92
C MET A 320 -2.64 -13.99 -1.62
N GLN A 321 -3.40 -14.87 -0.99
CA GLN A 321 -4.73 -14.54 -0.49
C GLN A 321 -4.65 -13.33 0.46
N GLY A 322 -5.55 -12.38 0.27
CA GLY A 322 -5.54 -11.13 1.03
C GLY A 322 -4.73 -9.98 0.41
N GLN A 323 -3.83 -10.27 -0.55
CA GLN A 323 -3.14 -9.24 -1.34
C GLN A 323 -4.09 -8.60 -2.35
N ASP A 324 -3.72 -7.38 -2.75
CA ASP A 324 -4.47 -6.65 -3.76
C ASP A 324 -3.99 -6.97 -5.19
N VAL A 325 -4.89 -6.78 -6.12
CA VAL A 325 -4.62 -6.74 -7.57
C VAL A 325 -5.19 -5.44 -8.10
N VAL A 326 -4.45 -4.78 -8.98
CA VAL A 326 -4.89 -3.53 -9.63
C VAL A 326 -4.76 -3.68 -11.14
N VAL A 327 -5.84 -3.37 -11.83
CA VAL A 327 -5.98 -3.45 -13.29
C VAL A 327 -5.99 -2.03 -13.86
N TYR A 328 -5.18 -1.81 -14.89
CA TYR A 328 -4.98 -0.52 -15.53
C TYR A 328 -5.48 -0.55 -16.99
N ASP A 329 -6.01 0.57 -17.45
CA ASP A 329 -6.35 0.77 -18.85
C ASP A 329 -5.10 0.99 -19.73
N GLU A 330 -5.31 1.16 -21.04
CA GLU A 330 -4.25 1.40 -22.03
C GLU A 330 -3.43 2.67 -21.78
N ASN A 331 -4.00 3.64 -21.06
CA ASN A 331 -3.35 4.90 -20.67
C ASN A 331 -2.67 4.81 -19.30
N ASN A 332 -2.63 3.61 -18.71
CA ASN A 332 -2.11 3.32 -17.38
C ASN A 332 -2.86 4.04 -16.24
N PHE A 333 -4.17 4.28 -16.39
CA PHE A 333 -5.05 4.67 -15.30
C PHE A 333 -5.76 3.45 -14.73
N ILE A 334 -6.06 3.48 -13.44
CA ILE A 334 -6.72 2.39 -12.73
C ILE A 334 -8.16 2.24 -13.26
N LEU A 335 -8.50 1.04 -13.73
CA LEU A 335 -9.86 0.64 -14.04
C LEU A 335 -10.58 0.20 -12.78
N PHE A 336 -10.00 -0.78 -12.11
CA PHE A 336 -10.47 -1.32 -10.85
C PHE A 336 -9.34 -2.05 -10.13
N GLY A 337 -9.58 -2.40 -8.89
CA GLY A 337 -8.75 -3.33 -8.15
C GLY A 337 -9.60 -4.17 -7.21
N GLY A 338 -9.01 -5.21 -6.66
CA GLY A 338 -9.67 -6.12 -5.73
C GLY A 338 -8.68 -6.90 -4.91
N ARG A 339 -9.20 -7.72 -4.01
CA ARG A 339 -8.39 -8.59 -3.15
C ARG A 339 -8.38 -10.02 -3.71
N ILE A 340 -7.23 -10.65 -3.71
CA ILE A 340 -7.10 -12.08 -4.10
C ILE A 340 -7.86 -12.93 -3.09
N GLU A 341 -8.90 -13.62 -3.57
CA GLU A 341 -9.68 -14.59 -2.85
C GLU A 341 -9.10 -16.00 -3.02
N SER A 342 -8.79 -16.37 -4.27
CA SER A 342 -8.19 -17.66 -4.62
C SER A 342 -7.39 -17.57 -5.92
N PHE A 343 -6.61 -18.62 -6.20
CA PHE A 343 -5.78 -18.70 -7.41
C PHE A 343 -5.60 -20.18 -7.83
N SER A 344 -5.41 -20.39 -9.15
CA SER A 344 -5.17 -21.71 -9.75
C SER A 344 -4.20 -21.68 -10.92
#